data_452263d56ccb589c792365667016a7a0
#
_entry.id   452263d56ccb589c792365667016a7a0
#
_cell.length_a   1.000
_cell.length_b   1.000
_cell.length_c   1.000
_cell.angle_alpha   90.00
_cell.angle_beta   90.00
_cell.angle_gamma   90.00
#
_symmetry.space_group_name_H-M   'P 1'
#
loop_
_entity.id
_entity.type
_entity.pdbx_description
1 polymer ?
#
loop_
_entity_poly.entity_id
_entity_poly.type
_entity_poly.pdbx_seq_one_letter_code
_entity_poly.pdbx_strand_id
1 'polypeptide(L)'
;MKTYYIVSGGFDPIHEGHIEMIKCSAQASDGVIVLANSDEWLCRKKGKNFYTMKTRRAILENIKGVIDVLEFDDSDNSASDGIRKARAKYPDVNLVFANGGDRGKDNIPETATCRECHVDLAFGVGGDNKANSSSWILEKWNS
;
A
#
# COMPACT_ATOMS: atom_id res chain seq x y z
N MET A 1 -20.78 -5.23 -10.17
CA MET A 1 -19.77 -5.72 -9.20
C MET A 1 -18.87 -4.56 -8.79
N LYS A 2 -18.62 -4.42 -7.49
CA LYS A 2 -17.72 -3.37 -7.00
C LYS A 2 -16.27 -3.68 -7.34
N THR A 3 -15.47 -2.64 -7.46
CA THR A 3 -14.03 -2.72 -7.67
C THR A 3 -13.33 -2.01 -6.52
N TYR A 4 -12.41 -2.67 -5.85
CA TYR A 4 -11.57 -2.07 -4.82
C TYR A 4 -10.12 -2.10 -5.26
N TYR A 5 -9.44 -0.98 -5.05
CA TYR A 5 -7.99 -0.91 -5.28
C TYR A 5 -7.27 -1.25 -4.00
N ILE A 6 -6.15 -1.95 -4.14
CA ILE A 6 -5.28 -2.33 -3.03
C ILE A 6 -4.00 -1.52 -3.17
N VAL A 7 -3.62 -0.81 -2.12
CA VAL A 7 -2.34 -0.11 -2.05
C VAL A 7 -1.55 -0.67 -0.88
N SER A 8 -0.24 -0.75 -1.00
CA SER A 8 0.62 -1.28 0.06
C SER A 8 1.79 -0.35 0.35
N GLY A 9 2.27 -0.39 1.58
CA GLY A 9 3.43 0.40 1.96
C GLY A 9 3.63 0.46 3.46
N GLY A 10 4.72 1.13 3.85
CA GLY A 10 5.03 1.36 5.25
C GLY A 10 4.27 2.53 5.84
N PHE A 11 4.05 3.58 5.07
CA PHE A 11 3.36 4.80 5.52
C PHE A 11 4.00 5.35 6.81
N ASP A 12 5.32 5.47 6.82
CA ASP A 12 6.06 5.76 8.04
C ASP A 12 7.21 6.77 7.81
N PRO A 13 6.95 8.08 7.93
CA PRO A 13 5.63 8.68 8.14
C PRO A 13 4.83 8.79 6.85
N ILE A 14 3.52 8.93 7.00
CA ILE A 14 2.63 9.20 5.87
C ILE A 14 2.85 10.63 5.37
N HIS A 15 2.73 10.82 4.06
CA HIS A 15 2.94 12.13 3.44
C HIS A 15 2.03 12.31 2.23
N GLU A 16 2.13 13.48 1.57
CA GLU A 16 1.26 13.84 0.45
C GLU A 16 1.34 12.88 -0.74
N GLY A 17 2.48 12.23 -0.95
CA GLY A 17 2.61 11.22 -2.01
C GLY A 17 1.73 10.00 -1.76
N HIS A 18 1.65 9.55 -0.51
CA HIS A 18 0.74 8.47 -0.12
C HIS A 18 -0.72 8.89 -0.29
N ILE A 19 -1.05 10.11 0.13
CA ILE A 19 -2.41 10.65 0.01
C ILE A 19 -2.82 10.71 -1.46
N GLU A 20 -1.94 11.19 -2.33
CA GLU A 20 -2.23 11.30 -3.76
C GLU A 20 -2.48 9.92 -4.38
N MET A 21 -1.69 8.92 -4.03
CA MET A 21 -1.89 7.55 -4.51
C MET A 21 -3.23 6.98 -4.05
N ILE A 22 -3.57 7.18 -2.79
CA ILE A 22 -4.86 6.73 -2.23
C ILE A 22 -6.02 7.46 -2.91
N LYS A 23 -5.88 8.76 -3.10
CA LYS A 23 -6.89 9.59 -3.76
C LYS A 23 -7.13 9.13 -5.20
N CYS A 24 -6.08 8.93 -5.99
CA CYS A 24 -6.18 8.45 -7.36
C CYS A 24 -6.82 7.05 -7.41
N SER A 25 -6.44 6.17 -6.50
CA SER A 25 -7.02 4.83 -6.40
C SER A 25 -8.50 4.89 -6.03
N ALA A 26 -8.88 5.77 -5.12
CA ALA A 26 -10.28 5.95 -4.72
C ALA A 26 -11.13 6.49 -5.86
N GLN A 27 -10.59 7.42 -6.66
CA GLN A 27 -11.28 7.98 -7.81
C GLN A 27 -11.51 6.94 -8.92
N ALA A 28 -10.65 5.95 -9.02
CA ALA A 28 -10.72 4.88 -10.02
C ALA A 28 -11.55 3.67 -9.57
N SER A 29 -12.08 3.68 -8.35
CA SER A 29 -12.69 2.49 -7.75
C SER A 29 -13.85 2.86 -6.82
N ASP A 30 -14.40 1.84 -6.17
CA ASP A 30 -15.45 2.01 -5.16
C ASP A 30 -14.88 2.09 -3.74
N GLY A 31 -13.57 1.91 -3.59
CA GLY A 31 -12.90 2.02 -2.30
C GLY A 31 -11.48 1.50 -2.37
N VAL A 32 -10.70 1.85 -1.36
CA VAL A 32 -9.28 1.49 -1.27
C VAL A 32 -9.04 0.64 -0.02
N ILE A 33 -8.39 -0.50 -0.24
CA ILE A 33 -7.90 -1.37 0.84
C ILE A 33 -6.40 -1.07 0.99
N VAL A 34 -5.97 -0.72 2.19
CA VAL A 34 -4.57 -0.43 2.46
C VAL A 34 -3.93 -1.64 3.15
N LEU A 35 -2.83 -2.12 2.59
CA LEU A 35 -1.99 -3.15 3.19
C LEU A 35 -0.82 -2.44 3.87
N ALA A 36 -0.81 -2.40 5.19
CA ALA A 36 0.23 -1.70 5.95
C ALA A 36 1.32 -2.68 6.36
N ASN A 37 2.57 -2.36 6.03
CA ASN A 37 3.72 -3.17 6.43
C ASN A 37 3.87 -3.17 7.96
N SER A 38 4.40 -4.28 8.49
CA SER A 38 4.60 -4.46 9.92
C SER A 38 5.68 -3.54 10.48
N ASP A 39 5.67 -3.35 11.80
CA ASP A 39 6.74 -2.63 12.50
C ASP A 39 8.08 -3.35 12.30
N GLU A 40 8.08 -4.68 12.31
CA GLU A 40 9.29 -5.49 12.09
C GLU A 40 9.90 -5.24 10.71
N TRP A 41 9.06 -5.13 9.67
CA TRP A 41 9.51 -4.82 8.33
C TRP A 41 10.18 -3.45 8.26
N LEU A 42 9.56 -2.46 8.92
CA LEU A 42 10.11 -1.10 8.98
C LEU A 42 11.46 -1.09 9.70
N CYS A 43 11.59 -1.85 10.78
CA CYS A 43 12.86 -1.98 11.49
C CYS A 43 13.94 -2.64 10.65
N ARG A 44 13.59 -3.68 9.88
CA ARG A 44 14.54 -4.32 8.95
C ARG A 44 15.01 -3.36 7.86
N LYS A 45 14.08 -2.58 7.33
CA LYS A 45 14.34 -1.69 6.20
C LYS A 45 15.08 -0.40 6.59
N LYS A 46 14.72 0.18 7.74
CA LYS A 46 15.17 1.52 8.14
C LYS A 46 15.94 1.56 9.45
N GLY A 47 16.04 0.44 10.16
CA GLY A 47 16.66 0.37 11.47
C GLY A 47 15.71 0.64 12.62
N LYS A 48 14.65 1.39 12.40
CA LYS A 48 13.59 1.67 13.38
C LYS A 48 12.35 2.16 12.67
N ASN A 49 11.20 2.04 13.32
CA ASN A 49 9.95 2.61 12.83
C ASN A 49 9.73 4.00 13.46
N PHE A 50 9.11 4.90 12.70
CA PHE A 50 8.76 6.24 13.18
C PHE A 50 7.43 6.18 13.95
N TYR A 51 6.41 5.57 13.34
CA TYR A 51 5.12 5.30 13.98
C TYR A 51 4.94 3.80 14.19
N THR A 52 4.23 3.44 15.27
CA THR A 52 3.79 2.06 15.48
C THR A 52 2.64 1.73 14.53
N MET A 53 2.34 0.46 14.35
CA MET A 53 1.19 0.01 13.56
C MET A 53 -0.11 0.64 14.06
N LYS A 54 -0.29 0.74 15.37
CA LYS A 54 -1.49 1.37 15.96
C LYS A 54 -1.69 2.79 15.47
N THR A 55 -0.64 3.61 15.48
CA THR A 55 -0.69 5.00 15.03
C THR A 55 -0.93 5.08 13.52
N ARG A 56 -0.22 4.28 12.75
CA ARG A 56 -0.38 4.26 11.29
C ARG A 56 -1.80 3.84 10.90
N ARG A 57 -2.35 2.81 11.53
CA ARG A 57 -3.73 2.38 11.28
C ARG A 57 -4.72 3.49 11.58
N ALA A 58 -4.57 4.17 12.72
CA ALA A 58 -5.47 5.26 13.10
C ALA A 58 -5.50 6.36 12.04
N ILE A 59 -4.35 6.69 11.48
CA ILE A 59 -4.26 7.69 10.39
C ILE A 59 -4.91 7.15 9.12
N LEU A 60 -4.52 5.96 8.69
CA LEU A 60 -4.96 5.37 7.42
C LEU A 60 -6.47 5.12 7.39
N GLU A 61 -7.03 4.66 8.50
CA GLU A 61 -8.47 4.39 8.60
C GLU A 61 -9.34 5.64 8.48
N ASN A 62 -8.74 6.83 8.68
CA ASN A 62 -9.44 8.10 8.60
C ASN A 62 -9.16 8.87 7.30
N ILE A 63 -8.45 8.28 6.35
CA ILE A 63 -8.23 8.89 5.04
C ILE A 63 -9.44 8.63 4.17
N LYS A 64 -9.93 9.68 3.52
CA LYS A 64 -11.09 9.60 2.62
C LYS A 64 -10.82 8.59 1.51
N GLY A 65 -11.76 7.68 1.32
CA GLY A 65 -11.69 6.64 0.30
C GLY A 65 -11.16 5.30 0.79
N VAL A 66 -10.50 5.26 1.95
CA VAL A 66 -10.03 4.02 2.55
C VAL A 66 -11.20 3.31 3.22
N ILE A 67 -11.45 2.07 2.81
CA ILE A 67 -12.53 1.24 3.38
C ILE A 67 -12.02 0.22 4.38
N ASP A 68 -10.73 -0.11 4.32
CA ASP A 68 -10.15 -1.12 5.20
C ASP A 68 -8.63 -0.97 5.23
N VAL A 69 -8.04 -1.33 6.37
CA VAL A 69 -6.60 -1.41 6.55
C VAL A 69 -6.28 -2.81 7.06
N LEU A 70 -5.45 -3.54 6.34
CA LEU A 70 -5.09 -4.92 6.68
C LEU A 70 -3.61 -5.00 7.06
N GLU A 71 -3.36 -5.73 8.14
CA GLU A 71 -2.01 -6.14 8.53
C GLU A 71 -1.74 -7.50 7.89
N PHE A 72 -0.50 -7.79 7.57
CA PHE A 72 -0.15 -9.02 6.88
C PHE A 72 1.27 -9.45 7.22
N ASP A 73 1.60 -10.70 6.89
CA ASP A 73 2.94 -11.25 7.07
C ASP A 73 3.83 -10.78 5.92
N ASP A 74 4.77 -9.91 6.21
CA ASP A 74 5.73 -9.36 5.25
C ASP A 74 7.17 -9.87 5.48
N SER A 75 7.31 -11.01 6.12
CA SER A 75 8.61 -11.61 6.40
C SER A 75 9.39 -11.94 5.13
N ASP A 76 8.70 -12.14 4.01
CA ASP A 76 9.32 -12.39 2.70
C ASP A 76 9.57 -11.09 1.91
N ASN A 77 9.35 -9.93 2.52
CA ASN A 77 9.51 -8.60 1.93
C ASN A 77 8.54 -8.31 0.77
N SER A 78 7.42 -9.05 0.68
CA SER A 78 6.39 -8.80 -0.32
C SER A 78 5.03 -8.55 0.34
N ALA A 79 4.09 -8.01 -0.43
CA ALA A 79 2.71 -7.82 0.00
C ALA A 79 1.81 -9.02 -0.34
N SER A 80 2.39 -10.13 -0.76
CA SER A 80 1.65 -11.29 -1.24
C SER A 80 0.65 -11.85 -0.22
N ASP A 81 1.05 -11.97 1.04
CA ASP A 81 0.14 -12.42 2.10
C ASP A 81 -1.04 -11.46 2.27
N GLY A 82 -0.78 -10.16 2.17
CA GLY A 82 -1.82 -9.12 2.25
C GLY A 82 -2.82 -9.23 1.11
N ILE A 83 -2.35 -9.50 -0.10
CA ILE A 83 -3.21 -9.69 -1.27
C ILE A 83 -4.11 -10.91 -1.07
N ARG A 84 -3.57 -12.01 -0.57
CA ARG A 84 -4.34 -13.21 -0.25
C ARG A 84 -5.41 -12.93 0.80
N LYS A 85 -5.07 -12.16 1.84
CA LYS A 85 -6.01 -11.75 2.89
C LYS A 85 -7.13 -10.87 2.34
N ALA A 86 -6.79 -9.93 1.47
CA ALA A 86 -7.78 -9.07 0.83
C ALA A 86 -8.76 -9.90 -0.02
N ARG A 87 -8.24 -10.84 -0.82
CA ARG A 87 -9.11 -11.70 -1.62
C ARG A 87 -10.00 -12.57 -0.75
N ALA A 88 -9.48 -13.10 0.34
CA ALA A 88 -10.25 -13.93 1.26
C ALA A 88 -11.37 -13.13 1.94
N LYS A 89 -11.10 -11.88 2.31
CA LYS A 89 -12.08 -11.00 2.96
C LYS A 89 -13.14 -10.47 1.99
N TYR A 90 -12.75 -10.24 0.74
CA TYR A 90 -13.62 -9.67 -0.30
C TYR A 90 -13.67 -10.59 -1.53
N PRO A 91 -14.35 -11.75 -1.42
CA PRO A 91 -14.33 -12.75 -2.49
C PRO A 91 -15.15 -12.39 -3.72
N ASP A 92 -16.14 -11.51 -3.57
CA ASP A 92 -17.14 -11.23 -4.61
C ASP A 92 -16.95 -9.87 -5.30
N VAL A 93 -15.75 -9.30 -5.22
CA VAL A 93 -15.45 -8.00 -5.82
C VAL A 93 -14.27 -8.12 -6.78
N ASN A 94 -14.16 -7.14 -7.68
CA ASN A 94 -12.95 -6.98 -8.47
C ASN A 94 -11.88 -6.33 -7.60
N LEU A 95 -10.68 -6.87 -7.62
CA LEU A 95 -9.55 -6.31 -6.88
C LEU A 95 -8.45 -5.92 -7.86
N VAL A 96 -7.85 -4.75 -7.64
CA VAL A 96 -6.75 -4.23 -8.46
C VAL A 96 -5.62 -3.84 -7.51
N PHE A 97 -4.46 -4.43 -7.68
CA PHE A 97 -3.26 -4.07 -6.93
C PHE A 97 -2.60 -2.88 -7.62
N ALA A 98 -2.65 -1.72 -6.98
CA ALA A 98 -2.17 -0.47 -7.55
C ALA A 98 -0.71 -0.24 -7.19
N ASN A 99 0.08 0.11 -8.19
CA ASN A 99 1.50 0.43 -8.04
C ASN A 99 1.71 1.85 -8.53
N GLY A 100 2.45 2.63 -7.75
CA GLY A 100 2.75 4.00 -8.11
C GLY A 100 4.12 4.17 -8.73
N GLY A 101 4.35 5.37 -9.19
CA GLY A 101 5.66 5.86 -9.56
C GLY A 101 6.37 5.08 -10.65
N ASP A 102 7.58 4.68 -10.33
CA ASP A 102 8.53 4.05 -11.23
C ASP A 102 8.47 2.52 -11.26
N ARG A 103 7.52 1.91 -10.57
CA ARG A 103 7.37 0.45 -10.59
C ARG A 103 6.80 -0.01 -11.91
N GLY A 104 7.56 -0.88 -12.58
CA GLY A 104 7.15 -1.48 -13.84
C GLY A 104 6.60 -2.88 -13.65
N LYS A 105 5.93 -3.37 -14.69
CA LYS A 105 5.26 -4.67 -14.72
C LYS A 105 6.17 -5.83 -14.31
N ASP A 106 7.44 -5.76 -14.67
CA ASP A 106 8.40 -6.86 -14.45
C ASP A 106 9.15 -6.74 -13.13
N ASN A 107 8.87 -5.70 -12.34
CA ASN A 107 9.66 -5.36 -11.16
C ASN A 107 8.97 -5.68 -9.83
N ILE A 108 7.76 -6.22 -9.83
CA ILE A 108 7.06 -6.47 -8.59
C ILE A 108 7.00 -7.96 -8.24
N PRO A 109 7.34 -8.30 -6.98
CA PRO A 109 7.30 -9.70 -6.55
C PRO A 109 5.88 -10.26 -6.43
N GLU A 110 4.88 -9.38 -6.35
CA GLU A 110 3.49 -9.77 -6.14
C GLU A 110 2.76 -10.24 -7.40
N THR A 111 3.38 -10.17 -8.57
CA THR A 111 2.73 -10.51 -9.86
C THR A 111 2.13 -11.92 -9.85
N ALA A 112 2.88 -12.91 -9.39
CA ALA A 112 2.40 -14.30 -9.34
C ALA A 112 1.22 -14.45 -8.40
N THR A 113 1.26 -13.80 -7.24
CA THR A 113 0.18 -13.82 -6.27
C THR A 113 -1.09 -13.17 -6.81
N CYS A 114 -0.95 -12.04 -7.50
CA CYS A 114 -2.10 -11.37 -8.13
C CYS A 114 -2.76 -12.27 -9.16
N ARG A 115 -1.96 -12.96 -9.98
CA ARG A 115 -2.48 -13.91 -10.97
C ARG A 115 -3.23 -15.05 -10.29
N GLU A 116 -2.65 -15.62 -9.25
CA GLU A 116 -3.22 -16.70 -8.46
C GLU A 116 -4.56 -16.32 -7.81
N CYS A 117 -4.63 -15.10 -7.30
CA CYS A 117 -5.81 -14.58 -6.59
C CYS A 117 -6.81 -13.86 -7.50
N HIS A 118 -6.58 -13.82 -8.80
CA HIS A 118 -7.41 -13.09 -9.76
C HIS A 118 -7.52 -11.61 -9.40
N VAL A 119 -6.38 -11.02 -9.08
CA VAL A 119 -6.24 -9.59 -8.78
C VAL A 119 -5.53 -8.94 -9.96
N ASP A 120 -6.12 -7.89 -10.51
CA ASP A 120 -5.52 -7.16 -11.61
C ASP A 120 -4.39 -6.26 -11.10
N LEU A 121 -3.53 -5.85 -12.03
CA LEU A 121 -2.41 -4.96 -11.72
C LEU A 121 -2.63 -3.61 -12.40
N ALA A 122 -2.36 -2.53 -11.68
CA ALA A 122 -2.35 -1.17 -12.24
C ALA A 122 -1.00 -0.53 -11.90
N PHE A 123 -0.45 0.21 -12.85
CA PHE A 123 0.85 0.86 -12.71
C PHE A 123 0.72 2.36 -12.94
N GLY A 124 1.65 3.13 -12.38
CA GLY A 124 1.66 4.58 -12.53
C GLY A 124 0.54 5.31 -11.79
N VAL A 125 -0.06 4.67 -10.80
CA VAL A 125 -1.14 5.27 -10.03
C VAL A 125 -0.58 6.41 -9.17
N GLY A 126 -1.18 7.60 -9.28
CA GLY A 126 -0.67 8.80 -8.60
C GLY A 126 0.38 9.55 -9.40
N GLY A 127 0.68 9.12 -10.62
CA GLY A 127 1.64 9.76 -11.52
C GLY A 127 3.04 9.18 -11.42
N ASP A 128 3.91 9.62 -12.31
CA ASP A 128 5.29 9.14 -12.40
C ASP A 128 6.25 9.94 -11.54
N ASN A 129 5.85 11.13 -11.10
CA ASN A 129 6.68 12.01 -10.29
C ASN A 129 6.47 11.72 -8.81
N LYS A 130 7.57 11.50 -8.11
CA LYS A 130 7.56 11.29 -6.67
C LYS A 130 7.42 12.63 -5.96
N ALA A 131 6.25 12.88 -5.35
CA ALA A 131 5.97 14.13 -4.64
C ALA A 131 6.80 14.25 -3.36
N ASN A 132 7.06 13.13 -2.68
CA ASN A 132 7.82 13.10 -1.43
C ASN A 132 8.20 11.66 -1.11
N SER A 133 8.96 11.45 -0.06
CA SER A 133 9.20 10.11 0.47
C SER A 133 9.43 10.18 1.97
N SER A 134 9.08 9.09 2.65
CA SER A 134 9.33 8.96 4.09
C SER A 134 10.81 9.06 4.41
N SER A 135 11.67 8.50 3.55
CA SER A 135 13.12 8.59 3.71
C SER A 135 13.62 10.02 3.64
N TRP A 136 13.10 10.81 2.69
CA TRP A 136 13.46 12.24 2.58
C TRP A 136 13.04 13.03 3.81
N ILE A 137 11.84 12.76 4.32
CA ILE A 137 11.31 13.43 5.51
C ILE A 137 12.17 13.12 6.73
N LEU A 138 12.50 11.84 6.94
CA LEU A 138 13.31 11.42 8.08
C LEU A 138 14.74 11.92 7.98
N GLU A 139 15.31 11.93 6.77
CA GLU A 139 16.65 12.45 6.51
C GLU A 139 16.72 13.94 6.87
N LYS A 140 15.74 14.71 6.42
CA LYS A 140 15.66 16.15 6.70
C LYS A 140 15.51 16.42 8.21
N TRP A 141 14.72 15.61 8.90
CA TRP A 141 14.51 15.73 10.34
C TRP A 141 15.79 15.49 11.12
N ASN A 142 16.64 14.58 10.66
CA ASN A 142 17.89 14.19 11.30
C ASN A 142 19.09 15.07 10.91
N SER A 143 18.93 15.99 9.99
CA SER A 143 20.03 16.87 9.51
C SER A 143 20.23 18.10 10.38
#